data_2dacf5e9d1f7f0bbae9dbe173b5f7f9a
#
_entry.id   2dacf5e9d1f7f0bbae9dbe173b5f7f9a
#
_cell.length_a   1.000
_cell.length_b   1.000
_cell.length_c   1.000
_cell.angle_alpha   90.00
_cell.angle_beta   90.00
_cell.angle_gamma   90.00
#
_symmetry.space_group_name_H-M   'P 1'
#
loop_
_entity.id
_entity.type
_entity.pdbx_description
1 polymer ?
#
loop_
_entity_poly.entity_id
_entity_poly.type
_entity_poly.pdbx_seq_one_letter_code
_entity_poly.pdbx_strand_id
1 'polypeptide(L)'
;MQTGDREQKKKRIVTLILLAILLMSVSLFLVDRKESSVIIVTFPNGKELETEVADTPEKLLFGLAFRETLPPNSGMLYIFESTGPHRITTKGYRFPVDVMWVDESHQIVRMMETVPPCERDPCPWYGDSPDPVRYVLQTEAGFIKQAGITTGMELKYTLRM
;
A
#
# COMPACT_ATOMS: atom_id res chain seq x y z
N MET A 1 -16.20 -42.94 46.40
CA MET A 1 -17.01 -41.84 45.83
C MET A 1 -16.19 -40.67 45.30
N GLN A 2 -14.94 -40.86 44.84
CA GLN A 2 -14.03 -39.75 44.38
C GLN A 2 -13.67 -39.77 42.88
N THR A 3 -14.11 -40.76 42.13
CA THR A 3 -13.75 -40.88 40.68
C THR A 3 -14.60 -39.99 39.77
N GLY A 4 -15.87 -39.71 40.12
CA GLY A 4 -16.78 -38.92 39.30
C GLY A 4 -16.41 -37.43 39.24
N ASP A 5 -15.87 -36.86 40.33
CA ASP A 5 -15.51 -35.42 40.40
C ASP A 5 -14.26 -35.10 39.58
N ARG A 6 -13.30 -36.02 39.49
CA ARG A 6 -12.10 -35.88 38.64
C ARG A 6 -12.44 -35.93 37.15
N GLU A 7 -13.35 -36.78 36.74
CA GLU A 7 -13.83 -36.89 35.36
C GLU A 7 -14.60 -35.64 34.94
N GLN A 8 -15.47 -35.11 35.80
CA GLN A 8 -16.19 -33.86 35.53
C GLN A 8 -15.25 -32.63 35.43
N LYS A 9 -14.25 -32.55 36.31
CA LYS A 9 -13.22 -31.48 36.23
C LYS A 9 -12.40 -31.56 34.96
N LYS A 10 -11.99 -32.77 34.53
CA LYS A 10 -11.29 -32.94 33.23
C LYS A 10 -12.15 -32.50 32.04
N LYS A 11 -13.43 -32.90 32.00
CA LYS A 11 -14.37 -32.48 30.92
C LYS A 11 -14.52 -30.96 30.88
N ARG A 12 -14.69 -30.29 32.03
CA ARG A 12 -14.80 -28.82 32.11
C ARG A 12 -13.53 -28.14 31.61
N ILE A 13 -12.34 -28.65 31.99
CA ILE A 13 -11.06 -28.10 31.53
C ILE A 13 -10.91 -28.25 30.01
N VAL A 14 -11.22 -29.40 29.45
CA VAL A 14 -11.17 -29.66 28.01
C VAL A 14 -12.13 -28.73 27.26
N THR A 15 -13.35 -28.55 27.76
CA THR A 15 -14.35 -27.66 27.18
C THR A 15 -13.86 -26.19 27.18
N LEU A 16 -13.25 -25.73 28.28
CA LEU A 16 -12.70 -24.39 28.39
C LEU A 16 -11.53 -24.16 27.41
N ILE A 17 -10.65 -25.17 27.26
CA ILE A 17 -9.54 -25.12 26.32
C ILE A 17 -10.04 -25.02 24.85
N LEU A 18 -11.04 -25.85 24.50
CA LEU A 18 -11.65 -25.83 23.18
C LEU A 18 -12.33 -24.47 22.89
N LEU A 19 -13.02 -23.92 23.89
CA LEU A 19 -13.65 -22.60 23.78
C LEU A 19 -12.59 -21.49 23.58
N ALA A 20 -11.49 -21.54 24.32
CA ALA A 20 -10.39 -20.59 24.18
C ALA A 20 -9.73 -20.68 22.80
N ILE A 21 -9.49 -21.89 22.28
CA ILE A 21 -8.95 -22.11 20.94
C ILE A 21 -9.92 -21.58 19.86
N LEU A 22 -11.23 -21.82 20.02
CA LEU A 22 -12.26 -21.31 19.12
C LEU A 22 -12.29 -19.78 19.12
N LEU A 23 -12.28 -19.14 20.27
CA LEU A 23 -12.25 -17.67 20.38
C LEU A 23 -10.98 -17.08 19.79
N MET A 24 -9.84 -17.74 19.99
CA MET A 24 -8.57 -17.31 19.44
C MET A 24 -8.54 -17.45 17.90
N SER A 25 -9.10 -18.53 17.35
CA SER A 25 -9.21 -18.72 15.90
C SER A 25 -10.17 -17.69 15.26
N VAL A 26 -11.30 -17.40 15.89
CA VAL A 26 -12.24 -16.35 15.44
C VAL A 26 -11.58 -14.97 15.50
N SER A 27 -10.83 -14.67 16.56
CA SER A 27 -10.08 -13.41 16.69
C SER A 27 -9.05 -13.25 15.59
N LEU A 28 -8.28 -14.29 15.27
CA LEU A 28 -7.33 -14.29 14.16
C LEU A 28 -8.01 -14.07 12.80
N PHE A 29 -9.19 -14.67 12.61
CA PHE A 29 -9.96 -14.52 11.37
C PHE A 29 -10.56 -13.12 11.18
N LEU A 30 -10.85 -12.41 12.29
CA LEU A 30 -11.39 -11.05 12.27
C LEU A 30 -10.31 -9.96 12.12
N VAL A 31 -9.05 -10.25 12.47
CA VAL A 31 -7.94 -9.30 12.39
C VAL A 31 -7.46 -9.09 10.95
N ASP A 32 -7.71 -10.03 10.03
CA ASP A 32 -7.07 -10.05 8.70
C ASP A 32 -7.86 -9.35 7.58
N ARG A 33 -8.90 -8.57 7.90
CA ARG A 33 -9.65 -7.77 6.91
C ARG A 33 -9.39 -6.27 7.07
N LYS A 34 -8.14 -5.84 6.92
CA LYS A 34 -7.89 -4.45 6.48
C LYS A 34 -8.17 -4.40 4.98
N GLU A 35 -9.37 -4.01 4.61
CA GLU A 35 -9.71 -3.69 3.22
C GLU A 35 -8.78 -2.57 2.75
N SER A 36 -7.90 -2.89 1.81
CA SER A 36 -7.18 -1.87 1.07
C SER A 36 -8.22 -1.17 0.20
N SER A 37 -8.47 0.11 0.46
CA SER A 37 -9.30 0.90 -0.45
C SER A 37 -8.59 0.96 -1.81
N VAL A 38 -9.29 0.50 -2.83
CA VAL A 38 -8.82 0.52 -4.21
C VAL A 38 -9.59 1.60 -4.96
N ILE A 39 -8.87 2.44 -5.67
CA ILE A 39 -9.41 3.49 -6.52
C ILE A 39 -8.96 3.29 -7.96
N ILE A 40 -9.67 3.87 -8.90
CA ILE A 40 -9.23 4.00 -10.28
C ILE A 40 -8.66 5.40 -10.50
N VAL A 41 -7.41 5.45 -10.91
CA VAL A 41 -6.76 6.68 -11.38
C VAL A 41 -6.88 6.74 -12.89
N THR A 42 -7.53 7.77 -13.41
CA THR A 42 -7.73 8.00 -14.84
C THR A 42 -6.86 9.15 -15.30
N PHE A 43 -6.05 8.92 -16.33
CA PHE A 43 -5.22 9.91 -16.99
C PHE A 43 -5.98 10.60 -18.12
N PRO A 44 -5.60 11.85 -18.51
CA PRO A 44 -6.30 12.60 -19.58
C PRO A 44 -6.33 11.89 -20.94
N ASN A 45 -5.38 11.01 -21.20
CA ASN A 45 -5.32 10.20 -22.42
C ASN A 45 -6.24 8.94 -22.39
N GLY A 46 -7.06 8.80 -21.34
CA GLY A 46 -7.99 7.67 -21.18
C GLY A 46 -7.35 6.41 -20.57
N LYS A 47 -6.06 6.42 -20.23
CA LYS A 47 -5.44 5.29 -19.54
C LYS A 47 -5.96 5.24 -18.10
N GLU A 48 -6.28 4.04 -17.63
CA GLU A 48 -6.73 3.77 -16.27
C GLU A 48 -5.72 2.90 -15.51
N LEU A 49 -5.63 3.13 -14.21
CA LEU A 49 -4.74 2.44 -13.29
C LEU A 49 -5.52 2.04 -12.03
N GLU A 50 -5.56 0.76 -11.72
CA GLU A 50 -6.10 0.27 -10.46
C GLU A 50 -5.09 0.53 -9.34
N THR A 51 -5.48 1.28 -8.32
CA THR A 51 -4.53 1.86 -7.38
C THR A 51 -4.96 1.61 -5.94
N GLU A 52 -4.10 0.98 -5.16
CA GLU A 52 -4.27 0.88 -3.72
C GLU A 52 -3.95 2.22 -3.06
N VAL A 53 -4.68 2.57 -2.01
CA VAL A 53 -4.47 3.82 -1.25
C VAL A 53 -3.60 3.56 -0.03
N ALA A 54 -2.54 4.34 0.10
CA ALA A 54 -1.67 4.41 1.27
C ALA A 54 -1.90 5.75 1.99
N ASP A 55 -2.76 5.75 3.00
CA ASP A 55 -3.23 6.91 3.77
C ASP A 55 -3.04 6.76 5.28
N THR A 56 -2.53 5.62 5.74
CA THR A 56 -2.18 5.40 7.15
C THR A 56 -0.67 5.45 7.37
N PRO A 57 -0.18 5.78 8.57
CA PRO A 57 1.26 5.82 8.86
C PRO A 57 2.00 4.54 8.46
N GLU A 58 1.42 3.37 8.69
CA GLU A 58 2.01 2.08 8.32
C GLU A 58 2.09 1.91 6.81
N LYS A 59 1.00 2.24 6.08
CA LYS A 59 0.98 2.16 4.62
C LYS A 59 1.92 3.16 3.97
N LEU A 60 2.01 4.38 4.52
CA LEU A 60 2.95 5.42 4.07
C LEU A 60 4.41 5.00 4.31
N LEU A 61 4.67 4.29 5.43
CA LEU A 61 6.02 3.83 5.77
C LEU A 61 6.48 2.65 4.91
N PHE A 62 5.63 1.66 4.72
CA PHE A 62 6.01 0.42 4.04
C PHE A 62 5.69 0.43 2.54
N GLY A 63 4.57 1.00 2.16
CA GLY A 63 4.16 1.10 0.75
C GLY A 63 4.26 -0.22 -0.01
N LEU A 64 5.08 -0.25 -1.04
CA LEU A 64 5.35 -1.42 -1.87
C LEU A 64 6.48 -2.32 -1.33
N ALA A 65 7.07 -2.00 -0.15
CA ALA A 65 8.11 -2.82 0.45
C ALA A 65 7.62 -4.25 0.70
N PHE A 66 8.52 -5.21 0.56
CA PHE A 66 8.30 -6.65 0.77
C PHE A 66 7.34 -7.33 -0.23
N ARG A 67 6.76 -6.60 -1.18
CA ARG A 67 5.97 -7.21 -2.25
C ARG A 67 6.89 -7.90 -3.25
N GLU A 68 6.44 -9.04 -3.77
CA GLU A 68 7.19 -9.78 -4.80
C GLU A 68 7.06 -9.10 -6.17
N THR A 69 5.88 -8.62 -6.49
CA THR A 69 5.54 -7.99 -7.77
C THR A 69 4.49 -6.91 -7.59
N LEU A 70 4.34 -6.07 -8.59
CA LEU A 70 3.20 -5.18 -8.79
C LEU A 70 2.48 -5.64 -10.05
N PRO A 71 1.16 -5.97 -9.99
CA PRO A 71 0.41 -6.40 -11.16
C PRO A 71 0.41 -5.35 -12.28
N PRO A 72 0.32 -5.76 -13.54
CA PRO A 72 0.20 -4.82 -14.66
C PRO A 72 -1.01 -3.89 -14.50
N ASN A 73 -0.84 -2.63 -14.88
CA ASN A 73 -1.85 -1.57 -14.72
C ASN A 73 -2.35 -1.40 -13.28
N SER A 74 -1.50 -1.68 -12.31
CA SER A 74 -1.77 -1.39 -10.91
C SER A 74 -0.72 -0.44 -10.33
N GLY A 75 -1.07 0.18 -9.20
CA GLY A 75 -0.22 1.13 -8.52
C GLY A 75 -0.56 1.30 -7.05
N MET A 76 0.17 2.20 -6.42
CA MET A 76 -0.10 2.66 -5.06
C MET A 76 -0.08 4.18 -5.02
N LEU A 77 -1.16 4.77 -4.52
CA LEU A 77 -1.30 6.21 -4.29
C LEU A 77 -1.06 6.52 -2.81
N TYR A 78 0.02 7.21 -2.55
CA TYR A 78 0.35 7.73 -1.22
C TYR A 78 -0.36 9.07 -1.05
N ILE A 79 -1.14 9.21 0.01
CA ILE A 79 -1.87 10.44 0.36
C ILE A 79 -1.27 10.99 1.66
N PHE A 80 -0.57 12.11 1.55
CA PHE A 80 0.03 12.77 2.72
C PHE A 80 -0.97 13.71 3.39
N GLU A 81 -0.88 13.88 4.70
CA GLU A 81 -1.77 14.75 5.47
C GLU A 81 -1.60 16.24 5.11
N SER A 82 -0.41 16.64 4.71
CA SER A 82 -0.09 18.02 4.32
C SER A 82 0.63 18.07 2.99
N THR A 83 0.49 19.17 2.29
CA THR A 83 1.26 19.49 1.08
C THR A 83 2.69 19.88 1.47
N GLY A 84 3.68 19.36 0.75
CA GLY A 84 5.09 19.65 1.05
C GLY A 84 6.08 18.90 0.15
N PRO A 85 7.38 18.99 0.42
CA PRO A 85 8.43 18.29 -0.34
C PRO A 85 8.52 16.82 0.08
N HIS A 86 7.56 16.01 -0.35
CA HIS A 86 7.53 14.60 -0.01
C HIS A 86 8.52 13.78 -0.83
N ARG A 87 9.40 13.08 -0.12
CA ARG A 87 10.40 12.18 -0.69
C ARG A 87 9.99 10.73 -0.47
N ILE A 88 10.44 9.86 -1.35
CA ILE A 88 10.28 8.41 -1.23
C ILE A 88 11.62 7.69 -1.21
N THR A 89 11.63 6.48 -0.69
CA THR A 89 12.74 5.54 -0.82
C THR A 89 12.21 4.21 -1.32
N THR A 90 13.06 3.44 -1.99
CA THR A 90 12.74 2.09 -2.46
C THR A 90 13.31 1.01 -1.53
N LYS A 91 13.49 1.35 -0.24
CA LYS A 91 13.95 0.40 0.77
C LYS A 91 12.96 -0.75 0.92
N GLY A 92 13.46 -1.98 0.82
CA GLY A 92 12.64 -3.19 0.91
C GLY A 92 11.85 -3.53 -0.36
N TYR A 93 11.97 -2.75 -1.44
CA TYR A 93 11.37 -3.10 -2.74
C TYR A 93 12.14 -4.23 -3.39
N ARG A 94 11.44 -5.06 -4.17
CA ARG A 94 12.02 -6.19 -4.91
C ARG A 94 11.98 -6.01 -6.43
N PHE A 95 11.36 -4.92 -6.90
CA PHE A 95 11.20 -4.58 -8.31
C PHE A 95 11.34 -3.07 -8.50
N PRO A 96 11.76 -2.61 -9.71
CA PRO A 96 11.80 -1.19 -10.03
C PRO A 96 10.40 -0.63 -10.19
N VAL A 97 10.24 0.69 -9.96
CA VAL A 97 8.97 1.39 -10.04
C VAL A 97 9.11 2.69 -10.84
N ASP A 98 8.03 3.12 -11.49
CA ASP A 98 7.88 4.48 -11.94
C ASP A 98 7.20 5.30 -10.84
N VAL A 99 7.61 6.54 -10.67
CA VAL A 99 7.12 7.42 -9.59
C VAL A 99 6.66 8.75 -10.15
N MET A 100 5.47 9.17 -9.76
CA MET A 100 4.87 10.46 -10.13
C MET A 100 4.54 11.24 -8.86
N TRP A 101 5.04 12.46 -8.75
CA TRP A 101 4.68 13.41 -7.70
C TRP A 101 3.56 14.31 -8.20
N VAL A 102 2.52 14.43 -7.41
CA VAL A 102 1.27 15.08 -7.79
C VAL A 102 0.92 16.14 -6.75
N ASP A 103 0.54 17.31 -7.20
CA ASP A 103 0.17 18.44 -6.34
C ASP A 103 -1.28 18.31 -5.82
N GLU A 104 -1.71 19.30 -5.05
CA GLU A 104 -3.06 19.37 -4.48
C GLU A 104 -4.15 19.57 -5.55
N SER A 105 -3.79 20.10 -6.72
CA SER A 105 -4.68 20.25 -7.89
C SER A 105 -4.73 18.99 -8.75
N HIS A 106 -4.14 17.89 -8.29
CA HIS A 106 -4.02 16.60 -8.98
C HIS A 106 -3.16 16.65 -10.26
N GLN A 107 -2.30 17.66 -10.42
CA GLN A 107 -1.39 17.73 -11.54
C GLN A 107 -0.06 17.03 -11.24
N ILE A 108 0.44 16.28 -12.22
CA ILE A 108 1.77 15.66 -12.13
C ILE A 108 2.82 16.77 -12.25
N VAL A 109 3.51 17.05 -11.16
CA VAL A 109 4.55 18.09 -11.11
C VAL A 109 5.94 17.52 -11.38
N ARG A 110 6.14 16.23 -11.16
CA ARG A 110 7.42 15.54 -11.37
C ARG A 110 7.21 14.06 -11.63
N MET A 111 8.15 13.47 -12.36
CA MET A 111 8.18 12.03 -12.62
C MET A 111 9.61 11.50 -12.56
N MET A 112 9.75 10.24 -12.21
CA MET A 112 10.97 9.45 -12.37
C MET A 112 10.61 8.06 -12.89
N GLU A 113 11.27 7.64 -13.97
CA GLU A 113 11.09 6.32 -14.57
C GLU A 113 12.10 5.32 -14.03
N THR A 114 11.69 4.08 -13.88
CA THR A 114 12.54 2.93 -13.56
C THR A 114 13.44 3.15 -12.35
N VAL A 115 12.87 3.67 -11.26
CA VAL A 115 13.58 3.84 -9.99
C VAL A 115 13.90 2.45 -9.44
N PRO A 116 15.20 2.08 -9.28
CA PRO A 116 15.58 0.74 -8.90
C PRO A 116 15.29 0.46 -7.42
N PRO A 117 15.14 -0.82 -7.03
CA PRO A 117 15.16 -1.22 -5.63
C PRO A 117 16.44 -0.77 -4.93
N CYS A 118 16.34 -0.45 -3.63
CA CYS A 118 17.54 -0.20 -2.83
C CYS A 118 18.19 -1.51 -2.40
N GLU A 119 19.36 -1.80 -2.92
CA GLU A 119 20.11 -3.04 -2.63
C GLU A 119 20.89 -2.98 -1.32
N ARG A 120 21.33 -1.80 -0.89
CA ARG A 120 22.20 -1.61 0.30
C ARG A 120 21.90 -0.29 1.01
N ASP A 121 21.90 -0.32 2.33
CA ASP A 121 21.85 0.88 3.16
C ASP A 121 23.18 1.67 3.07
N PRO A 122 23.14 3.02 3.09
CA PRO A 122 21.95 3.87 3.17
C PRO A 122 21.20 3.95 1.83
N CYS A 123 19.87 3.76 1.89
CA CYS A 123 19.04 3.87 0.70
C CYS A 123 18.92 5.34 0.24
N PRO A 124 18.91 5.59 -1.08
CA PRO A 124 18.70 6.92 -1.60
C PRO A 124 17.27 7.39 -1.34
N TRP A 125 17.11 8.70 -1.22
CA TRP A 125 15.84 9.39 -1.23
C TRP A 125 15.62 10.04 -2.58
N TYR A 126 14.41 9.94 -3.10
CA TYR A 126 13.99 10.51 -4.38
C TYR A 126 12.92 11.56 -4.17
N GLY A 127 12.87 12.58 -5.02
CA GLY A 127 11.87 13.63 -4.96
C GLY A 127 12.32 14.87 -4.18
N ASP A 128 13.62 15.14 -4.09
CA ASP A 128 14.13 16.41 -3.56
C ASP A 128 13.73 17.55 -4.51
N SER A 129 12.66 18.26 -4.16
CA SER A 129 12.14 19.40 -4.88
C SER A 129 11.34 20.30 -3.93
N PRO A 130 11.36 21.61 -4.14
CA PRO A 130 10.51 22.54 -3.43
C PRO A 130 9.03 22.46 -3.87
N ASP A 131 8.71 21.68 -4.91
CA ASP A 131 7.35 21.56 -5.42
C ASP A 131 6.38 21.09 -4.33
N PRO A 132 5.24 21.77 -4.17
CA PRO A 132 4.24 21.38 -3.19
C PRO A 132 3.50 20.12 -3.65
N VAL A 133 3.88 18.98 -3.10
CA VAL A 133 3.30 17.66 -3.41
C VAL A 133 2.28 17.28 -2.34
N ARG A 134 1.15 16.75 -2.75
CA ARG A 134 0.12 16.17 -1.87
C ARG A 134 0.05 14.66 -1.99
N TYR A 135 0.37 14.14 -3.19
CA TYR A 135 0.25 12.72 -3.51
C TYR A 135 1.52 12.22 -4.19
N VAL A 136 1.83 10.94 -3.99
CA VAL A 136 2.83 10.23 -4.79
C VAL A 136 2.19 8.97 -5.36
N LEU A 137 2.22 8.83 -6.67
CA LEU A 137 1.72 7.64 -7.37
C LEU A 137 2.90 6.80 -7.82
N GLN A 138 2.93 5.53 -7.41
CA GLN A 138 3.92 4.55 -7.83
C GLN A 138 3.26 3.47 -8.67
N THR A 139 3.92 3.08 -9.76
CA THR A 139 3.45 2.08 -10.72
C THR A 139 4.56 1.09 -11.05
N GLU A 140 4.24 0.05 -11.80
CA GLU A 140 5.29 -0.78 -12.39
C GLU A 140 6.24 0.05 -13.27
N ALA A 141 7.50 -0.35 -13.34
CA ALA A 141 8.48 0.33 -14.18
C ALA A 141 8.12 0.25 -15.68
N GLY A 142 8.25 1.36 -16.39
CA GLY A 142 7.91 1.50 -17.80
C GLY A 142 6.46 1.92 -18.06
N PHE A 143 5.61 2.02 -17.04
CA PHE A 143 4.22 2.48 -17.20
C PHE A 143 4.16 3.90 -17.76
N ILE A 144 4.95 4.83 -17.23
CA ILE A 144 4.99 6.23 -17.67
C ILE A 144 5.22 6.29 -19.18
N LYS A 145 6.25 5.59 -19.66
CA LYS A 145 6.61 5.56 -21.09
C LYS A 145 5.55 4.88 -21.95
N GLN A 146 5.04 3.72 -21.54
CA GLN A 146 4.04 2.95 -22.28
C GLN A 146 2.70 3.70 -22.39
N ALA A 147 2.31 4.38 -21.32
CA ALA A 147 1.06 5.12 -21.27
C ALA A 147 1.20 6.57 -21.79
N GLY A 148 2.40 7.00 -22.19
CA GLY A 148 2.64 8.35 -22.69
C GLY A 148 2.33 9.44 -21.67
N ILE A 149 2.64 9.19 -20.39
CA ILE A 149 2.38 10.14 -19.30
C ILE A 149 3.42 11.26 -19.34
N THR A 150 2.95 12.49 -19.08
CA THR A 150 3.81 13.68 -19.04
C THR A 150 3.48 14.55 -17.83
N THR A 151 4.44 15.37 -17.41
CA THR A 151 4.19 16.40 -16.39
C THR A 151 3.12 17.39 -16.86
N GLY A 152 2.35 17.93 -15.92
CA GLY A 152 1.20 18.80 -16.20
C GLY A 152 -0.10 18.07 -16.50
N MET A 153 -0.09 16.75 -16.65
CA MET A 153 -1.33 15.98 -16.75
C MET A 153 -2.08 16.02 -15.42
N GLU A 154 -3.40 16.25 -15.47
CA GLU A 154 -4.30 16.22 -14.32
C GLU A 154 -4.92 14.83 -14.16
N LEU A 155 -4.79 14.24 -12.99
CA LEU A 155 -5.32 12.93 -12.65
C LEU A 155 -6.75 13.03 -12.12
N LYS A 156 -7.60 12.07 -12.49
CA LYS A 156 -8.95 11.90 -11.93
C LYS A 156 -9.00 10.64 -11.09
N TYR A 157 -9.67 10.71 -9.94
CA TYR A 157 -9.81 9.60 -9.01
C TYR A 157 -11.26 9.17 -8.91
N THR A 158 -11.52 7.89 -9.04
CA THR A 158 -12.86 7.31 -8.91
C THR A 158 -12.79 6.14 -7.94
N LEU A 159 -13.68 6.15 -6.93
CA LEU A 159 -13.81 4.99 -6.03
C LEU A 159 -14.37 3.81 -6.82
N ARG A 160 -13.77 2.65 -6.67
CA ARG A 160 -14.35 1.40 -7.15
C ARG A 160 -15.39 0.95 -6.12
N MET A 161 -16.68 1.07 -6.47
CA MET A 161 -17.80 0.54 -5.68
C MET A 161 -18.04 -0.92 -6.00
#